data_0d8e45da55cebd66ae06c6ba43bdc6d8
#
_entry.id   0d8e45da55cebd66ae06c6ba43bdc6d8
#
_cell.length_a   1.000
_cell.length_b   1.000
_cell.length_c   1.000
_cell.angle_alpha   90.00
_cell.angle_beta   90.00
_cell.angle_gamma   90.00
#
_symmetry.space_group_name_H-M   'P 1'
#
loop_
_entity.id
_entity.type
_entity.pdbx_description
1 polymer ?
#
loop_
_entity_poly.entity_id
_entity_poly.type
_entity_poly.pdbx_seq_one_letter_code
_entity_poly.pdbx_strand_id
1 'polypeptide(L)'
;PYGVGLVKNRYIGRTFITPGQDHREQAVRIKLGALRSCVAGKRVVLVDDSIVRGTTSRQIVSLLREAGAKEVHLRSSAPPFIAPCYFGTDIPNKDELIACRYSVEEIRAQTGADSLAFLSLDALKRIVPDAACGFCDGCFTGKYPLPL
;
A
#
# COMPACT_ATOMS: atom_id res chain seq x y z
N PRO A 1 -17.72 10.33 4.30
CA PRO A 1 -17.39 11.43 3.39
C PRO A 1 -15.98 11.29 2.84
N TYR A 2 -15.77 11.61 1.57
CA TYR A 2 -14.47 11.69 0.93
C TYR A 2 -13.82 13.04 1.23
N GLY A 3 -12.48 13.05 1.36
CA GLY A 3 -11.72 14.29 1.57
C GLY A 3 -10.26 14.13 1.16
N VAL A 4 -9.62 15.24 0.75
CA VAL A 4 -8.20 15.28 0.44
C VAL A 4 -7.43 15.47 1.74
N GLY A 5 -6.88 14.38 2.28
CA GLY A 5 -6.08 14.39 3.51
C GLY A 5 -4.58 14.45 3.26
N LEU A 6 -4.13 14.10 2.06
CA LEU A 6 -2.73 14.07 1.65
C LEU A 6 -2.53 14.84 0.34
N VAL A 7 -1.43 15.58 0.26
CA VAL A 7 -1.02 16.34 -0.94
C VAL A 7 0.36 15.87 -1.37
N LYS A 8 0.52 15.64 -2.67
CA LYS A 8 1.80 15.28 -3.25
C LYS A 8 2.57 16.53 -3.67
N ASN A 9 3.83 16.63 -3.27
CA ASN A 9 4.73 17.63 -3.82
C ASN A 9 5.09 17.29 -5.27
N ARG A 10 4.65 18.12 -6.23
CA ARG A 10 4.84 17.88 -7.67
C ARG A 10 6.27 18.08 -8.14
N TYR A 11 7.11 18.78 -7.38
CA TYR A 11 8.50 19.07 -7.74
C TYR A 11 9.44 17.89 -7.46
N ILE A 12 8.97 16.83 -6.81
CA ILE A 12 9.78 15.66 -6.45
C ILE A 12 9.34 14.46 -7.29
N GLY A 13 10.27 13.95 -8.11
CA GLY A 13 10.07 12.81 -9.00
C GLY A 13 9.79 11.47 -8.27
N ARG A 14 9.70 10.38 -9.02
CA ARG A 14 9.52 9.02 -8.45
C ARG A 14 10.75 8.61 -7.66
N THR A 15 10.60 8.43 -6.34
CA THR A 15 11.68 8.06 -5.40
C THR A 15 11.85 6.55 -5.22
N PHE A 16 11.04 5.73 -5.89
CA PHE A 16 11.10 4.26 -5.77
C PHE A 16 12.34 3.62 -6.42
N ILE A 17 13.12 4.40 -7.18
CA ILE A 17 14.27 3.92 -7.97
C ILE A 17 15.60 4.18 -7.26
N THR A 18 15.60 4.82 -6.09
CA THR A 18 16.85 5.15 -5.38
C THR A 18 17.29 3.98 -4.51
N PRO A 19 18.54 3.46 -4.65
CA PRO A 19 19.08 2.44 -3.77
C PRO A 19 19.31 3.01 -2.36
N GLY A 20 18.92 2.25 -1.34
CA GLY A 20 19.13 2.61 0.07
C GLY A 20 17.82 2.89 0.83
N GLN A 21 17.70 2.24 2.00
CA GLN A 21 16.45 2.29 2.80
C GLN A 21 16.26 3.65 3.48
N ASP A 22 17.33 4.27 3.96
CA ASP A 22 17.28 5.57 4.66
C ASP A 22 16.89 6.72 3.72
N HIS A 23 17.35 6.68 2.46
CA HIS A 23 16.95 7.66 1.45
C HIS A 23 15.48 7.56 1.03
N ARG A 24 14.90 6.35 1.08
CA ARG A 24 13.47 6.12 0.78
C ARG A 24 12.57 6.69 1.87
N GLU A 25 12.98 6.63 3.13
CA GLU A 25 12.20 7.15 4.27
C GLU A 25 12.13 8.69 4.25
N GLN A 26 13.24 9.36 4.02
CA GLN A 26 13.26 10.83 3.85
C GLN A 26 12.50 11.27 2.61
N ALA A 27 12.60 10.52 1.52
CA ALA A 27 11.98 10.85 0.25
C ALA A 27 10.43 10.84 0.30
N VAL A 28 9.80 9.97 1.09
CA VAL A 28 8.34 9.98 1.25
C VAL A 28 7.89 11.18 2.08
N ARG A 29 8.61 11.55 3.15
CA ARG A 29 8.32 12.75 3.97
C ARG A 29 8.37 14.05 3.16
N ILE A 30 9.30 14.15 2.20
CA ILE A 30 9.43 15.35 1.35
C ILE A 30 8.35 15.34 0.25
N LYS A 31 7.85 14.16 -0.14
CA LYS A 31 6.94 13.97 -1.27
C LYS A 31 5.47 14.09 -0.91
N LEU A 32 5.08 13.74 0.30
CA LEU A 32 3.70 13.75 0.78
C LEU A 32 3.58 14.67 1.99
N GLY A 33 2.59 15.56 1.98
CA GLY A 33 2.20 16.38 3.12
C GLY A 33 0.78 16.03 3.56
N ALA A 34 0.57 15.87 4.87
CA ALA A 34 -0.76 15.69 5.42
C ALA A 34 -1.42 17.05 5.67
N LEU A 35 -2.66 17.22 5.23
CA LEU A 35 -3.45 18.42 5.46
C LEU A 35 -4.11 18.35 6.84
N ARG A 36 -3.47 19.00 7.83
CA ARG A 36 -3.95 19.02 9.21
C ARG A 36 -5.41 19.45 9.35
N SER A 37 -5.84 20.48 8.61
CA SER A 37 -7.23 20.95 8.60
C SER A 37 -8.25 19.89 8.17
N CYS A 38 -7.80 18.93 7.38
CA CYS A 38 -8.66 17.86 6.86
C CYS A 38 -8.65 16.60 7.74
N VAL A 39 -7.58 16.35 8.50
CA VAL A 39 -7.40 15.07 9.23
C VAL A 39 -7.40 15.22 10.75
N ALA A 40 -7.07 16.39 11.31
CA ALA A 40 -6.96 16.56 12.75
C ALA A 40 -8.27 16.23 13.48
N GLY A 41 -8.18 15.42 14.53
CA GLY A 41 -9.29 14.97 15.36
C GLY A 41 -10.24 13.96 14.68
N LYS A 42 -9.95 13.55 13.43
CA LYS A 42 -10.84 12.65 12.66
C LYS A 42 -10.35 11.20 12.70
N ARG A 43 -11.29 10.29 12.48
CA ARG A 43 -11.05 8.89 12.14
C ARG A 43 -10.87 8.83 10.62
N VAL A 44 -9.70 8.45 10.17
CA VAL A 44 -9.32 8.48 8.74
C VAL A 44 -9.30 7.06 8.19
N VAL A 45 -9.98 6.82 7.08
CA VAL A 45 -9.78 5.64 6.24
C VAL A 45 -8.80 6.02 5.15
N LEU A 46 -7.59 5.44 5.21
CA LEU A 46 -6.56 5.58 4.20
C LEU A 46 -6.68 4.42 3.21
N VAL A 47 -6.98 4.74 1.95
CA VAL A 47 -6.99 3.75 0.86
C VAL A 47 -5.68 3.87 0.09
N ASP A 48 -4.96 2.76 -0.02
CA ASP A 48 -3.71 2.63 -0.76
C ASP A 48 -3.89 1.60 -1.89
N ASP A 49 -3.15 1.73 -2.98
CA ASP A 49 -3.24 0.80 -4.11
C ASP A 49 -2.73 -0.60 -3.71
N SER A 50 -1.62 -0.67 -2.99
CA SER A 50 -1.00 -1.94 -2.62
C SER A 50 -0.02 -1.79 -1.44
N ILE A 51 0.16 -2.89 -0.69
CA ILE A 51 1.17 -2.97 0.39
C ILE A 51 2.15 -4.08 0.03
N VAL A 52 3.33 -3.70 -0.44
CA VAL A 52 4.39 -4.63 -0.84
C VAL A 52 5.38 -4.85 0.31
N ARG A 53 6.09 -3.80 0.72
CA ARG A 53 7.10 -3.83 1.79
C ARG A 53 6.60 -3.22 3.11
N GLY A 54 5.49 -2.49 3.08
CA GLY A 54 4.89 -1.82 4.24
C GLY A 54 5.57 -0.52 4.69
N THR A 55 6.76 -0.19 4.18
CA THR A 55 7.51 1.01 4.58
C THR A 55 6.78 2.30 4.23
N THR A 56 6.25 2.41 3.01
CA THR A 56 5.47 3.57 2.56
C THR A 56 4.20 3.74 3.39
N SER A 57 3.46 2.65 3.61
CA SER A 57 2.22 2.68 4.39
C SER A 57 2.49 3.14 5.83
N ARG A 58 3.57 2.65 6.48
CA ARG A 58 4.00 3.10 7.81
C ARG A 58 4.27 4.59 7.85
N GLN A 59 4.97 5.13 6.86
CA GLN A 59 5.29 6.55 6.79
C GLN A 59 4.05 7.42 6.59
N ILE A 60 3.11 6.99 5.73
CA ILE A 60 1.86 7.73 5.51
C ILE A 60 1.00 7.73 6.79
N VAL A 61 0.92 6.59 7.49
CA VAL A 61 0.22 6.50 8.78
C VAL A 61 0.85 7.45 9.80
N SER A 62 2.20 7.48 9.90
CA SER A 62 2.92 8.43 10.78
C SER A 62 2.61 9.88 10.45
N LEU A 63 2.64 10.26 9.16
CA LEU A 63 2.29 11.61 8.72
C LEU A 63 0.86 12.02 9.11
N LEU A 64 -0.11 11.12 8.97
CA LEU A 64 -1.49 11.36 9.36
C LEU A 64 -1.62 11.51 10.89
N ARG A 65 -0.90 10.71 11.67
CA ARG A 65 -0.84 10.83 13.13
C ARG A 65 -0.22 12.16 13.57
N GLU A 66 0.92 12.54 12.98
CA GLU A 66 1.59 13.81 13.24
C GLU A 66 0.69 15.01 12.88
N ALA A 67 -0.16 14.87 11.85
CA ALA A 67 -1.16 15.87 11.50
C ALA A 67 -2.39 15.86 12.42
N GLY A 68 -2.44 14.98 13.42
CA GLY A 68 -3.47 14.95 14.46
C GLY A 68 -4.66 14.06 14.16
N ALA A 69 -4.55 13.08 13.25
CA ALA A 69 -5.61 12.07 13.05
C ALA A 69 -5.83 11.27 14.35
N LYS A 70 -7.11 11.11 14.73
CA LYS A 70 -7.50 10.36 15.93
C LYS A 70 -7.31 8.85 15.73
N GLU A 71 -7.73 8.35 14.58
CA GLU A 71 -7.57 6.97 14.16
C GLU A 71 -7.19 6.92 12.68
N VAL A 72 -6.40 5.91 12.29
CA VAL A 72 -6.01 5.65 10.89
C VAL A 72 -6.30 4.20 10.55
N HIS A 73 -7.26 3.98 9.67
CA HIS A 73 -7.70 2.68 9.19
C HIS A 73 -7.16 2.46 7.77
N LEU A 74 -6.16 1.59 7.62
CA LEU A 74 -5.51 1.32 6.34
C LEU A 74 -6.30 0.28 5.54
N ARG A 75 -6.54 0.56 4.26
CA ARG A 75 -7.22 -0.34 3.32
C ARG A 75 -6.40 -0.44 2.04
N SER A 76 -5.94 -1.65 1.74
CA SER A 76 -5.30 -1.94 0.46
C SER A 76 -6.34 -2.31 -0.58
N SER A 77 -6.33 -1.66 -1.74
CA SER A 77 -7.18 -2.02 -2.88
C SER A 77 -6.65 -3.20 -3.68
N ALA A 78 -5.51 -3.77 -3.29
CA ALA A 78 -5.02 -5.05 -3.78
C ALA A 78 -5.06 -6.12 -2.68
N PRO A 79 -5.14 -7.42 -3.05
CA PRO A 79 -4.87 -8.54 -2.15
C PRO A 79 -3.42 -8.52 -1.64
N PRO A 80 -3.08 -9.30 -0.60
CA PRO A 80 -1.70 -9.47 -0.18
C PRO A 80 -0.82 -10.05 -1.29
N PHE A 81 0.35 -9.47 -1.53
CA PHE A 81 1.34 -10.05 -2.43
C PHE A 81 2.06 -11.21 -1.74
N ILE A 82 1.94 -12.42 -2.31
CA ILE A 82 2.55 -13.65 -1.78
C ILE A 82 3.58 -14.27 -2.70
N ALA A 83 3.74 -13.72 -3.92
CA ALA A 83 4.70 -14.18 -4.90
C ALA A 83 5.27 -13.01 -5.72
N PRO A 84 6.50 -13.13 -6.27
CA PRO A 84 7.10 -12.15 -7.16
C PRO A 84 6.26 -11.92 -8.42
N CYS A 85 6.42 -10.80 -9.10
CA CYS A 85 5.84 -10.58 -10.41
C CYS A 85 6.91 -10.77 -11.49
N TYR A 86 6.60 -11.61 -12.49
CA TYR A 86 7.51 -11.87 -13.61
C TYR A 86 7.11 -11.12 -14.89
N PHE A 87 6.03 -10.33 -14.86
CA PHE A 87 5.42 -9.76 -16.06
C PHE A 87 5.38 -8.24 -16.14
N GLY A 88 5.76 -7.51 -15.11
CA GLY A 88 5.79 -6.05 -15.26
C GLY A 88 5.61 -5.22 -14.01
N THR A 89 5.33 -5.83 -12.88
CA THR A 89 5.36 -5.12 -11.60
C THR A 89 6.71 -5.34 -10.94
N ASP A 90 7.33 -4.28 -10.42
CA ASP A 90 8.63 -4.34 -9.72
C ASP A 90 8.48 -4.98 -8.33
N ILE A 91 8.32 -6.30 -8.33
CA ILE A 91 8.26 -7.16 -7.14
C ILE A 91 9.25 -8.30 -7.37
N PRO A 92 10.55 -8.07 -7.12
CA PRO A 92 11.60 -9.00 -7.56
C PRO A 92 11.72 -10.25 -6.70
N ASN A 93 11.53 -10.14 -5.38
CA ASN A 93 11.83 -11.22 -4.44
C ASN A 93 10.72 -11.45 -3.43
N LYS A 94 10.48 -12.72 -3.12
CA LYS A 94 9.51 -13.12 -2.10
C LYS A 94 9.87 -12.62 -0.69
N ASP A 95 11.15 -12.52 -0.39
CA ASP A 95 11.65 -12.08 0.93
C ASP A 95 11.36 -10.59 1.21
N GLU A 96 11.11 -9.80 0.17
CA GLU A 96 10.72 -8.40 0.30
C GLU A 96 9.20 -8.20 0.51
N LEU A 97 8.42 -9.27 0.32
CA LEU A 97 6.98 -9.21 0.47
C LEU A 97 6.59 -9.32 1.94
N ILE A 98 6.03 -8.25 2.48
CA ILE A 98 5.64 -8.19 3.90
C ILE A 98 4.62 -9.28 4.25
N ALA A 99 3.68 -9.57 3.35
CA ALA A 99 2.64 -10.57 3.56
C ALA A 99 3.14 -12.03 3.48
N CYS A 100 4.38 -12.27 3.02
CA CYS A 100 5.04 -13.57 3.10
C CYS A 100 5.68 -13.84 4.47
N ARG A 101 5.92 -12.78 5.24
CA ARG A 101 6.68 -12.83 6.51
C ARG A 101 5.81 -12.62 7.72
N TYR A 102 4.71 -11.88 7.57
CA TYR A 102 3.88 -11.41 8.68
C TYR A 102 2.40 -11.60 8.39
N SER A 103 1.65 -11.91 9.42
CA SER A 103 0.19 -11.90 9.39
C SER A 103 -0.36 -10.48 9.20
N VAL A 104 -1.62 -10.37 8.83
CA VAL A 104 -2.29 -9.06 8.66
C VAL A 104 -2.23 -8.23 9.94
N GLU A 105 -2.36 -8.87 11.10
CA GLU A 105 -2.31 -8.18 12.40
C GLU A 105 -0.89 -7.67 12.72
N GLU A 106 0.15 -8.45 12.41
CA GLU A 106 1.54 -8.00 12.56
C GLU A 106 1.87 -6.86 11.60
N ILE A 107 1.38 -6.91 10.34
CA ILE A 107 1.53 -5.82 9.38
C ILE A 107 0.81 -4.57 9.89
N ARG A 108 -0.40 -4.71 10.44
CA ARG A 108 -1.13 -3.63 11.09
C ARG A 108 -0.28 -2.98 12.18
N ALA A 109 0.27 -3.80 13.08
CA ALA A 109 1.10 -3.31 14.18
C ALA A 109 2.36 -2.58 13.67
N GLN A 110 3.04 -3.11 12.65
CA GLN A 110 4.23 -2.50 12.06
C GLN A 110 3.94 -1.18 11.33
N THR A 111 2.76 -1.05 10.72
CA THR A 111 2.35 0.20 10.06
C THR A 111 1.85 1.26 11.05
N GLY A 112 1.50 0.87 12.29
CA GLY A 112 0.91 1.76 13.28
C GLY A 112 -0.55 2.15 13.02
N ALA A 113 -1.23 1.43 12.12
CA ALA A 113 -2.64 1.62 11.84
C ALA A 113 -3.54 1.02 12.95
N ASP A 114 -4.71 1.63 13.18
CA ASP A 114 -5.70 1.10 14.12
C ASP A 114 -6.39 -0.15 13.56
N SER A 115 -6.55 -0.23 12.24
CA SER A 115 -6.98 -1.44 11.56
C SER A 115 -6.39 -1.53 10.15
N LEU A 116 -6.20 -2.75 9.68
CA LEU A 116 -5.74 -3.06 8.33
C LEU A 116 -6.67 -4.09 7.70
N ALA A 117 -7.02 -3.87 6.42
CA ALA A 117 -7.64 -4.87 5.59
C ALA A 117 -7.16 -4.77 4.15
N PHE A 118 -7.06 -5.92 3.50
CA PHE A 118 -6.77 -6.06 2.08
C PHE A 118 -8.06 -6.37 1.31
N LEU A 119 -8.10 -5.99 0.03
CA LEU A 119 -9.13 -6.48 -0.86
C LEU A 119 -9.02 -8.01 -0.99
N SER A 120 -10.13 -8.72 -0.98
CA SER A 120 -10.11 -10.16 -1.23
C SER A 120 -9.88 -10.44 -2.72
N LEU A 121 -9.27 -11.58 -3.03
CA LEU A 121 -9.06 -12.01 -4.42
C LEU A 121 -10.39 -12.12 -5.19
N ASP A 122 -11.44 -12.62 -4.53
CA ASP A 122 -12.77 -12.72 -5.13
C ASP A 122 -13.39 -11.34 -5.40
N ALA A 123 -13.17 -10.37 -4.53
CA ALA A 123 -13.62 -9.00 -4.76
C ALA A 123 -12.85 -8.36 -5.92
N LEU A 124 -11.54 -8.61 -6.02
CA LEU A 124 -10.72 -8.13 -7.14
C LEU A 124 -11.26 -8.66 -8.48
N LYS A 125 -11.60 -9.95 -8.57
CA LYS A 125 -12.14 -10.57 -9.78
C LYS A 125 -13.50 -10.01 -10.18
N ARG A 126 -14.27 -9.47 -9.24
CA ARG A 126 -15.59 -8.85 -9.50
C ARG A 126 -15.55 -7.37 -9.88
N ILE A 127 -14.39 -6.72 -9.84
CA ILE A 127 -14.28 -5.30 -10.19
C ILE A 127 -14.65 -5.04 -11.66
N VAL A 128 -14.36 -6.01 -12.55
CA VAL A 128 -14.69 -5.92 -13.98
C VAL A 128 -15.50 -7.15 -14.38
N PRO A 129 -16.81 -7.17 -14.07
CA PRO A 129 -17.64 -8.35 -14.29
C PRO A 129 -17.78 -8.72 -15.77
N ASP A 130 -17.72 -7.73 -16.67
CA ASP A 130 -17.90 -7.90 -18.12
C ASP A 130 -16.57 -8.03 -18.88
N ALA A 131 -15.48 -8.37 -18.20
CA ALA A 131 -14.19 -8.55 -18.85
C ALA A 131 -14.24 -9.74 -19.83
N ALA A 132 -13.83 -9.48 -21.07
CA ALA A 132 -13.79 -10.53 -22.12
C ALA A 132 -12.67 -11.58 -21.89
N CYS A 133 -11.74 -11.33 -20.98
CA CYS A 133 -10.63 -12.22 -20.63
C CYS A 133 -10.36 -12.20 -19.12
N GLY A 134 -9.64 -13.22 -18.64
CA GLY A 134 -9.14 -13.25 -17.28
C GLY A 134 -7.97 -12.28 -17.06
N PHE A 135 -7.67 -12.00 -15.80
CA PHE A 135 -6.53 -11.20 -15.38
C PHE A 135 -5.46 -12.09 -14.74
N CYS A 136 -4.20 -11.71 -14.92
CA CYS A 136 -3.12 -12.36 -14.19
C CYS A 136 -3.21 -12.00 -12.71
N ASP A 137 -3.33 -13.01 -11.86
CA ASP A 137 -3.34 -12.89 -10.40
C ASP A 137 -2.17 -13.63 -9.73
N GLY A 138 -1.12 -13.94 -10.52
CA GLY A 138 0.03 -14.74 -10.07
C GLY A 138 0.74 -14.22 -8.83
N CYS A 139 0.89 -12.91 -8.69
CA CYS A 139 1.50 -12.32 -7.50
C CYS A 139 0.64 -12.46 -6.22
N PHE A 140 -0.66 -12.74 -6.36
CA PHE A 140 -1.59 -12.97 -5.25
C PHE A 140 -1.87 -14.45 -4.98
N THR A 141 -1.63 -15.33 -5.97
CA THR A 141 -1.97 -16.76 -5.90
C THR A 141 -0.77 -17.68 -5.99
N GLY A 142 0.36 -17.21 -6.51
CA GLY A 142 1.51 -18.03 -6.88
C GLY A 142 1.31 -18.86 -8.16
N LYS A 143 0.17 -18.67 -8.85
CA LYS A 143 -0.17 -19.40 -10.09
C LYS A 143 -0.07 -18.45 -11.28
N TYR A 144 0.85 -18.72 -12.18
CA TYR A 144 1.12 -17.85 -13.33
C TYR A 144 0.49 -18.40 -14.61
N PRO A 145 0.11 -17.54 -15.58
CA PRO A 145 -0.52 -17.97 -16.83
C PRO A 145 0.44 -18.69 -17.78
N LEU A 146 1.75 -18.55 -17.55
CA LEU A 146 2.80 -19.22 -18.33
C LEU A 146 3.69 -20.04 -17.39
N PRO A 147 4.25 -21.18 -17.85
CA PRO A 147 5.27 -21.90 -17.10
C PRO A 147 6.51 -21.01 -16.91
N LEU A 148 7.04 -20.96 -15.71
CA LEU A 148 8.23 -20.21 -15.33
C LEU A 148 9.43 -21.14 -15.26
#